data_33bc082eeacebf2ba131683933cdd381
#
_entry.id   33bc082eeacebf2ba131683933cdd381
#
_cell.length_a   1.000
_cell.length_b   1.000
_cell.length_c   1.000
_cell.angle_alpha   90.00
_cell.angle_beta   90.00
_cell.angle_gamma   90.00
#
_symmetry.space_group_name_H-M   'P 1'
#
loop_
_entity.id
_entity.type
_entity.pdbx_description
1 polymer ?
#
loop_
_entity_poly.entity_id
_entity_poly.type
_entity_poly.pdbx_seq_one_letter_code
_entity_poly.pdbx_strand_id
1 'polypeptide(L)'
;IAAVSKFGQAPNYWKVGDKKNITVNGVTYAAQIIGFDHDTLTTADGSRTKAGITFQLVDCLKTTYSMNGSNTNVNGWRGSTMRTSTMATLLNQLSSDLKSVLKFVNKVTSVGNNSSGLETTSDKLFLLSEIEVFGATQYSYAGEGKQYEYYTAGNSTIKKVNGSAYGWWERSPRSGSTDIFCCVNSIGNANNNTASTSSGVSFGFCV
;
A
#
# COMPACT_ATOMS: atom_id res chain seq x y z
N ILE A 1 19.58 7.45 -0.40
CA ILE A 1 18.70 6.28 -0.24
C ILE A 1 18.60 5.55 -1.59
N ALA A 2 18.06 6.15 -2.65
CA ALA A 2 17.82 5.47 -3.92
C ALA A 2 19.08 4.83 -4.55
N ALA A 3 20.23 5.49 -4.52
CA ALA A 3 21.48 4.93 -5.03
C ALA A 3 21.88 3.66 -4.25
N VAL A 4 21.78 3.68 -2.92
CA VAL A 4 22.10 2.52 -2.07
C VAL A 4 21.07 1.40 -2.27
N SER A 5 19.80 1.75 -2.40
CA SER A 5 18.72 0.83 -2.72
C SER A 5 18.97 0.09 -4.03
N LYS A 6 19.36 0.83 -5.09
CA LYS A 6 19.67 0.28 -6.41
C LYS A 6 20.73 -0.82 -6.39
N PHE A 7 21.70 -0.76 -5.48
CA PHE A 7 22.77 -1.76 -5.34
C PHE A 7 22.49 -2.85 -4.31
N GLY A 8 21.29 -2.89 -3.72
CA GLY A 8 20.93 -3.87 -2.70
C GLY A 8 21.68 -3.69 -1.37
N GLN A 9 22.23 -2.51 -1.15
CA GLN A 9 23.03 -2.21 0.04
C GLN A 9 22.22 -1.58 1.17
N ALA A 10 20.91 -1.38 0.95
CA ALA A 10 20.05 -0.70 1.91
C ALA A 10 20.06 -1.32 3.32
N PRO A 11 20.04 -2.66 3.50
CA PRO A 11 20.07 -3.27 4.84
C PRO A 11 21.38 -3.01 5.61
N ASN A 12 22.45 -2.58 4.94
CA ASN A 12 23.71 -2.22 5.60
C ASN A 12 23.66 -0.83 6.28
N TYR A 13 22.67 -0.01 5.93
CA TYR A 13 22.55 1.38 6.39
C TYR A 13 21.26 1.64 7.17
N TRP A 14 20.22 0.89 6.92
CA TRP A 14 18.88 1.07 7.53
C TRP A 14 18.28 -0.26 7.95
N LYS A 15 17.33 -0.19 8.86
CA LYS A 15 16.52 -1.33 9.32
C LYS A 15 15.04 -1.07 9.12
N VAL A 16 14.26 -2.15 9.10
CA VAL A 16 12.80 -2.08 9.10
C VAL A 16 12.32 -1.25 10.30
N GLY A 17 11.39 -0.34 10.06
CA GLY A 17 10.90 0.63 11.03
C GLY A 17 11.62 1.98 11.02
N ASP A 18 12.78 2.12 10.38
CA ASP A 18 13.43 3.42 10.21
C ASP A 18 12.54 4.36 9.39
N LYS A 19 12.54 5.63 9.80
CA LYS A 19 11.60 6.63 9.28
C LYS A 19 12.28 7.71 8.46
N LYS A 20 11.55 8.23 7.48
CA LYS A 20 11.92 9.40 6.69
C LYS A 20 10.69 10.27 6.46
N ASN A 21 10.87 11.56 6.58
CA ASN A 21 9.83 12.51 6.22
C ASN A 21 9.73 12.64 4.69
N ILE A 22 8.50 12.70 4.21
CA ILE A 22 8.12 13.00 2.83
C ILE A 22 7.09 14.14 2.82
N THR A 23 6.98 14.83 1.70
CA THR A 23 6.00 15.91 1.54
C THR A 23 4.95 15.50 0.51
N VAL A 24 3.67 15.65 0.87
CA VAL A 24 2.51 15.45 0.00
C VAL A 24 1.68 16.73 0.05
N ASN A 25 1.50 17.40 -1.06
CA ASN A 25 0.76 18.68 -1.15
C ASN A 25 1.17 19.70 -0.07
N GLY A 26 2.47 19.89 0.14
CA GLY A 26 3.01 20.82 1.15
C GLY A 26 2.92 20.34 2.61
N VAL A 27 2.28 19.19 2.89
CA VAL A 27 2.18 18.63 4.23
C VAL A 27 3.25 17.54 4.42
N THR A 28 3.96 17.60 5.55
CA THR A 28 4.95 16.60 5.92
C THR A 28 4.31 15.38 6.57
N TYR A 29 4.67 14.20 6.07
CA TYR A 29 4.29 12.89 6.62
C TYR A 29 5.54 12.06 6.91
N ALA A 30 5.52 11.27 7.97
CA ALA A 30 6.53 10.25 8.20
C ALA A 30 6.21 9.00 7.38
N ALA A 31 7.15 8.50 6.61
CA ALA A 31 7.14 7.18 5.99
C ALA A 31 8.17 6.28 6.70
N GLN A 32 7.86 5.00 6.84
CA GLN A 32 8.73 4.01 7.48
C GLN A 32 9.08 2.89 6.51
N ILE A 33 10.26 2.32 6.67
CA ILE A 33 10.68 1.13 5.93
C ILE A 33 9.87 -0.06 6.44
N ILE A 34 9.18 -0.76 5.53
CA ILE A 34 8.39 -1.95 5.88
C ILE A 34 9.00 -3.24 5.34
N GLY A 35 9.96 -3.17 4.42
CA GLY A 35 10.68 -4.32 3.90
C GLY A 35 11.80 -3.93 2.93
N PHE A 36 12.72 -4.87 2.77
CA PHE A 36 13.81 -4.81 1.80
C PHE A 36 13.63 -5.92 0.75
N ASP A 37 13.95 -5.63 -0.51
CA ASP A 37 13.90 -6.59 -1.63
C ASP A 37 12.58 -7.40 -1.69
N HIS A 38 11.48 -6.76 -1.28
CA HIS A 38 10.16 -7.40 -1.18
C HIS A 38 9.42 -7.33 -2.51
N ASP A 39 9.21 -6.14 -3.04
CA ASP A 39 8.37 -5.88 -4.21
C ASP A 39 9.09 -6.13 -5.52
N THR A 40 8.42 -6.83 -6.44
CA THR A 40 8.95 -7.09 -7.78
C THR A 40 8.83 -5.83 -8.63
N LEU A 41 9.94 -5.39 -9.22
CA LEU A 41 9.96 -4.29 -10.18
C LEU A 41 9.14 -4.66 -11.42
N THR A 42 8.38 -3.72 -11.96
CA THR A 42 7.68 -3.93 -13.25
C THR A 42 8.69 -4.08 -14.40
N THR A 43 9.77 -3.33 -14.33
CA THR A 43 10.90 -3.45 -15.26
C THR A 43 12.18 -3.58 -14.43
N ALA A 44 12.98 -4.57 -14.72
CA ALA A 44 14.25 -4.79 -14.04
C ALA A 44 15.15 -3.54 -14.16
N ASP A 45 15.89 -3.22 -13.08
CA ASP A 45 16.90 -2.17 -13.06
C ASP A 45 18.29 -2.83 -13.04
N GLY A 46 18.86 -3.01 -14.24
CA GLY A 46 20.04 -3.86 -14.43
C GLY A 46 19.73 -5.32 -14.11
N SER A 47 20.51 -5.92 -13.22
CA SER A 47 20.30 -7.31 -12.76
C SER A 47 19.24 -7.42 -11.65
N ARG A 48 18.73 -6.31 -11.13
CA ARG A 48 17.77 -6.32 -10.03
C ARG A 48 16.34 -6.47 -10.54
N THR A 49 15.64 -7.41 -9.98
CA THR A 49 14.21 -7.66 -10.23
C THR A 49 13.31 -7.22 -9.08
N LYS A 50 13.93 -6.79 -7.96
CA LYS A 50 13.24 -6.32 -6.75
C LYS A 50 13.60 -4.87 -6.45
N ALA A 51 12.64 -4.09 -5.97
CA ALA A 51 12.89 -2.79 -5.39
C ALA A 51 13.66 -2.94 -4.07
N GLY A 52 14.68 -2.11 -3.84
CA GLY A 52 15.56 -2.29 -2.69
C GLY A 52 14.90 -1.93 -1.37
N ILE A 53 14.03 -0.93 -1.35
CA ILE A 53 13.32 -0.50 -0.13
C ILE A 53 11.86 -0.26 -0.44
N THR A 54 10.98 -0.81 0.39
CA THR A 54 9.56 -0.45 0.43
C THR A 54 9.26 0.37 1.66
N PHE A 55 8.65 1.52 1.45
CA PHE A 55 8.13 2.41 2.48
C PHE A 55 6.61 2.36 2.55
N GLN A 56 6.06 2.66 3.73
CA GLN A 56 4.65 2.97 3.93
C GLN A 56 4.52 4.18 4.84
N LEU A 57 3.49 5.00 4.67
CA LEU A 57 3.19 6.06 5.64
C LEU A 57 3.01 5.46 7.04
N VAL A 58 3.60 6.11 8.06
CA VAL A 58 3.45 5.69 9.47
C VAL A 58 1.99 5.80 9.88
N ASP A 59 1.38 6.94 9.64
CA ASP A 59 -0.04 7.22 9.82
C ASP A 59 -0.72 7.48 8.46
N CYS A 60 -2.03 7.64 8.48
CA CYS A 60 -2.80 7.96 7.28
C CYS A 60 -2.61 9.42 6.86
N LEU A 61 -2.98 9.72 5.63
CA LEU A 61 -3.20 11.09 5.19
C LEU A 61 -4.22 11.79 6.10
N LYS A 62 -4.15 13.13 6.18
CA LYS A 62 -5.10 13.92 6.97
C LYS A 62 -6.53 13.87 6.41
N THR A 63 -6.66 13.60 5.11
CA THR A 63 -7.94 13.43 4.41
C THR A 63 -8.24 11.96 4.22
N THR A 64 -9.47 11.56 4.46
CA THR A 64 -9.97 10.21 4.20
C THR A 64 -10.54 10.12 2.79
N TYR A 65 -10.54 8.91 2.21
CA TYR A 65 -11.01 8.65 0.84
C TYR A 65 -11.80 7.35 0.79
N SER A 66 -12.70 7.25 -0.17
CA SER A 66 -13.36 5.97 -0.52
C SER A 66 -12.55 5.19 -1.55
N MET A 67 -12.76 3.89 -1.62
CA MET A 67 -12.18 3.05 -2.68
C MET A 67 -12.83 3.36 -4.02
N ASN A 68 -14.16 3.57 -4.04
CA ASN A 68 -14.95 3.92 -5.21
C ASN A 68 -16.05 4.93 -4.85
N GLY A 69 -16.58 5.64 -5.84
CA GLY A 69 -17.69 6.58 -5.67
C GLY A 69 -19.04 5.88 -5.40
N SER A 70 -19.12 4.57 -5.62
CA SER A 70 -20.29 3.74 -5.35
C SER A 70 -19.87 2.43 -4.69
N ASN A 71 -20.84 1.70 -4.11
CA ASN A 71 -20.60 0.40 -3.49
C ASN A 71 -20.40 -0.67 -4.56
N THR A 72 -19.15 -0.78 -5.05
CA THR A 72 -18.72 -1.82 -5.97
C THR A 72 -17.23 -2.10 -5.79
N ASN A 73 -16.85 -3.37 -5.88
CA ASN A 73 -15.46 -3.80 -5.96
C ASN A 73 -15.13 -4.45 -7.32
N VAL A 74 -16.02 -4.29 -8.30
CA VAL A 74 -15.80 -4.76 -9.68
C VAL A 74 -14.51 -4.18 -10.25
N ASN A 75 -13.72 -5.00 -10.92
CA ASN A 75 -12.37 -4.71 -11.40
C ASN A 75 -11.33 -4.47 -10.27
N GLY A 76 -11.66 -4.84 -9.05
CA GLY A 76 -10.72 -4.86 -7.92
C GLY A 76 -9.92 -3.57 -7.71
N TRP A 77 -8.67 -3.73 -7.28
CA TRP A 77 -7.72 -2.62 -7.15
C TRP A 77 -7.47 -1.92 -8.49
N ARG A 78 -7.30 -2.70 -9.57
CA ARG A 78 -6.99 -2.20 -10.90
C ARG A 78 -7.94 -1.10 -11.37
N GLY A 79 -9.26 -1.34 -11.20
CA GLY A 79 -10.31 -0.42 -11.65
C GLY A 79 -10.79 0.58 -10.60
N SER A 80 -10.30 0.49 -9.34
CA SER A 80 -10.77 1.35 -8.27
C SER A 80 -10.45 2.83 -8.53
N THR A 81 -11.36 3.71 -8.11
CA THR A 81 -11.13 5.17 -8.12
C THR A 81 -9.93 5.53 -7.22
N MET A 82 -9.73 4.77 -6.14
CA MET A 82 -8.57 4.91 -5.27
C MET A 82 -7.26 4.80 -6.07
N ARG A 83 -7.11 3.75 -6.89
CA ARG A 83 -5.90 3.58 -7.70
C ARG A 83 -5.83 4.57 -8.86
N THR A 84 -6.89 4.66 -9.67
CA THR A 84 -6.86 5.34 -10.97
C THR A 84 -6.92 6.87 -10.87
N SER A 85 -7.48 7.40 -9.78
CA SER A 85 -7.64 8.83 -9.54
C SER A 85 -6.89 9.30 -8.29
N THR A 86 -7.19 8.74 -7.13
CA THR A 86 -6.62 9.21 -5.85
C THR A 86 -5.10 9.02 -5.82
N MET A 87 -4.57 7.82 -6.13
CA MET A 87 -3.12 7.59 -6.15
C MET A 87 -2.43 8.41 -7.24
N ALA A 88 -3.05 8.60 -8.40
CA ALA A 88 -2.51 9.45 -9.47
C ALA A 88 -2.40 10.91 -9.01
N THR A 89 -3.42 11.43 -8.33
CA THR A 89 -3.41 12.78 -7.76
C THR A 89 -2.33 12.92 -6.68
N LEU A 90 -2.25 11.98 -5.74
CA LEU A 90 -1.24 11.97 -4.68
C LEU A 90 0.17 11.90 -5.26
N LEU A 91 0.42 11.09 -6.30
CA LEU A 91 1.70 11.02 -6.99
C LEU A 91 2.12 12.39 -7.54
N ASN A 92 1.20 13.15 -8.12
CA ASN A 92 1.47 14.49 -8.62
C ASN A 92 1.79 15.49 -7.50
N GLN A 93 1.26 15.28 -6.30
CA GLN A 93 1.46 16.12 -5.12
C GLN A 93 2.75 15.82 -4.34
N LEU A 94 3.48 14.74 -4.67
CA LEU A 94 4.79 14.45 -4.08
C LEU A 94 5.85 15.45 -4.56
N SER A 95 6.90 15.64 -3.75
CA SER A 95 8.07 16.43 -4.17
C SER A 95 8.73 15.84 -5.42
N SER A 96 9.34 16.70 -6.25
CA SER A 96 10.05 16.27 -7.46
C SER A 96 11.15 15.26 -7.17
N ASP A 97 11.90 15.47 -6.07
CA ASP A 97 12.98 14.58 -5.67
C ASP A 97 12.48 13.16 -5.36
N LEU A 98 11.37 13.05 -4.62
CA LEU A 98 10.78 11.74 -4.34
C LEU A 98 10.24 11.10 -5.64
N LYS A 99 9.50 11.85 -6.46
CA LYS A 99 8.95 11.35 -7.73
C LYS A 99 10.02 10.77 -8.65
N SER A 100 11.21 11.39 -8.69
CA SER A 100 12.31 10.99 -9.57
C SER A 100 12.92 9.63 -9.22
N VAL A 101 12.77 9.16 -7.98
CA VAL A 101 13.35 7.90 -7.49
C VAL A 101 12.35 6.78 -7.29
N LEU A 102 11.05 7.08 -7.40
CA LEU A 102 9.99 6.07 -7.25
C LEU A 102 10.06 5.01 -8.34
N LYS A 103 10.01 3.76 -7.94
CA LYS A 103 9.97 2.60 -8.82
C LYS A 103 8.54 2.15 -9.10
N PHE A 104 8.29 1.66 -10.32
CA PHE A 104 7.10 0.88 -10.61
C PHE A 104 7.28 -0.54 -10.12
N VAL A 105 6.34 -1.02 -9.33
CA VAL A 105 6.33 -2.40 -8.81
C VAL A 105 5.02 -3.11 -9.16
N ASN A 106 5.11 -4.42 -9.30
CA ASN A 106 3.97 -5.28 -9.57
C ASN A 106 3.19 -5.53 -8.28
N LYS A 107 1.90 -5.26 -8.31
CA LYS A 107 0.97 -5.57 -7.21
C LYS A 107 -0.09 -6.53 -7.70
N VAL A 108 -0.13 -7.71 -7.09
CA VAL A 108 -1.13 -8.74 -7.40
C VAL A 108 -2.35 -8.53 -6.51
N THR A 109 -3.55 -8.58 -7.10
CA THR A 109 -4.80 -8.39 -6.37
C THR A 109 -5.93 -9.17 -7.08
N SER A 110 -6.93 -9.59 -6.32
CA SER A 110 -8.17 -10.15 -6.89
C SER A 110 -8.84 -9.13 -7.81
N VAL A 111 -9.46 -9.64 -8.88
CA VAL A 111 -10.24 -8.83 -9.83
C VAL A 111 -11.55 -8.30 -9.22
N GLY A 112 -11.86 -8.66 -7.98
CA GLY A 112 -13.11 -8.28 -7.33
C GLY A 112 -14.32 -9.04 -7.88
N ASN A 113 -15.51 -8.49 -7.66
CA ASN A 113 -16.79 -9.08 -8.13
C ASN A 113 -16.97 -10.53 -7.68
N ASN A 114 -16.62 -10.82 -6.42
CA ASN A 114 -16.69 -12.17 -5.85
C ASN A 114 -15.86 -13.21 -6.64
N SER A 115 -14.77 -12.82 -7.25
CA SER A 115 -13.91 -13.69 -8.04
C SER A 115 -12.56 -13.91 -7.36
N SER A 116 -12.10 -15.16 -7.33
CA SER A 116 -10.74 -15.52 -6.90
C SER A 116 -9.67 -15.28 -7.98
N GLY A 117 -10.06 -14.83 -9.17
CA GLY A 117 -9.14 -14.47 -10.24
C GLY A 117 -8.19 -13.36 -9.80
N LEU A 118 -6.91 -13.51 -10.10
CA LEU A 118 -5.88 -12.54 -9.77
C LEU A 118 -5.43 -11.78 -11.01
N GLU A 119 -5.08 -10.53 -10.80
CA GLU A 119 -4.46 -9.67 -11.82
C GLU A 119 -3.30 -8.89 -11.25
N THR A 120 -2.40 -8.46 -12.11
CA THR A 120 -1.23 -7.67 -11.74
C THR A 120 -1.37 -6.25 -12.25
N THR A 121 -1.10 -5.28 -11.37
CA THR A 121 -0.97 -3.87 -11.73
C THR A 121 0.46 -3.40 -11.53
N SER A 122 0.85 -2.35 -12.28
CA SER A 122 2.14 -1.67 -12.14
C SER A 122 1.90 -0.33 -11.47
N ASP A 123 2.44 -0.15 -10.27
CA ASP A 123 2.12 0.99 -9.41
C ASP A 123 3.36 1.63 -8.79
N LYS A 124 3.40 2.97 -8.73
CA LYS A 124 4.38 3.75 -7.95
C LYS A 124 3.89 4.03 -6.53
N LEU A 125 2.58 4.29 -6.37
CA LEU A 125 1.90 4.38 -5.09
C LEU A 125 0.82 3.31 -5.04
N PHE A 126 0.71 2.61 -3.92
CA PHE A 126 -0.23 1.51 -3.76
C PHE A 126 -0.72 1.39 -2.30
N LEU A 127 -1.87 0.76 -2.11
CA LEU A 127 -2.28 0.25 -0.82
C LEU A 127 -1.72 -1.17 -0.61
N LEU A 128 -1.50 -1.57 0.63
CA LEU A 128 -1.13 -2.94 0.95
C LEU A 128 -2.36 -3.85 0.79
N SER A 129 -2.14 -5.16 0.54
CA SER A 129 -3.18 -6.18 0.64
C SER A 129 -3.32 -6.68 2.08
N GLU A 130 -4.41 -7.39 2.37
CA GLU A 130 -4.62 -8.03 3.66
C GLU A 130 -3.46 -8.99 4.01
N ILE A 131 -3.02 -9.82 3.05
CA ILE A 131 -1.88 -10.73 3.24
C ILE A 131 -0.59 -9.95 3.55
N GLU A 132 -0.35 -8.84 2.87
CA GLU A 132 0.86 -8.02 3.08
C GLU A 132 0.91 -7.41 4.49
N VAL A 133 -0.24 -7.24 5.15
CA VAL A 133 -0.34 -6.75 6.53
C VAL A 133 -0.37 -7.90 7.53
N PHE A 134 -1.25 -8.88 7.34
CA PHE A 134 -1.54 -9.90 8.37
C PHE A 134 -0.89 -11.26 8.13
N GLY A 135 -0.29 -11.50 6.96
CA GLY A 135 0.31 -12.79 6.60
C GLY A 135 -0.69 -13.91 6.30
N ALA A 136 -1.97 -13.60 6.40
CA ALA A 136 -3.08 -14.53 6.17
C ALA A 136 -4.27 -13.80 5.55
N THR A 137 -5.20 -14.56 4.98
CA THR A 137 -6.47 -14.04 4.44
C THR A 137 -7.58 -14.35 5.43
N GLN A 138 -8.15 -13.32 6.04
CA GLN A 138 -9.39 -13.43 6.81
C GLN A 138 -10.60 -13.08 5.95
N TYR A 139 -10.44 -12.10 5.08
CA TYR A 139 -11.52 -11.57 4.24
C TYR A 139 -11.19 -11.58 2.74
N SER A 140 -9.91 -11.52 2.35
CA SER A 140 -9.51 -11.49 0.94
C SER A 140 -9.32 -12.89 0.34
N TYR A 141 -9.00 -12.94 -0.96
CA TYR A 141 -8.54 -14.16 -1.62
C TYR A 141 -7.03 -14.35 -1.44
N ALA A 142 -6.58 -15.60 -1.47
CA ALA A 142 -5.16 -15.95 -1.43
C ALA A 142 -4.42 -15.45 -2.70
N GLY A 143 -3.10 -15.26 -2.58
CA GLY A 143 -2.23 -14.94 -3.71
C GLY A 143 -1.95 -13.44 -3.93
N GLU A 144 -2.45 -12.56 -3.08
CA GLU A 144 -2.26 -11.11 -3.19
C GLU A 144 -0.92 -10.61 -2.59
N GLY A 145 0.10 -11.42 -2.58
CA GLY A 145 1.43 -11.10 -2.06
C GLY A 145 1.83 -11.93 -0.85
N LYS A 146 2.74 -11.42 -0.05
CA LYS A 146 3.21 -11.99 1.23
C LYS A 146 3.44 -10.88 2.25
N GLN A 147 3.41 -11.23 3.53
CA GLN A 147 3.55 -10.27 4.62
C GLN A 147 4.89 -9.52 4.56
N TYR A 148 4.86 -8.20 4.79
CA TYR A 148 6.06 -7.39 4.93
C TYR A 148 6.77 -7.67 6.26
N GLU A 149 8.11 -7.56 6.24
CA GLU A 149 8.97 -7.77 7.42
C GLU A 149 8.53 -6.95 8.63
N TYR A 150 8.10 -5.70 8.42
CA TYR A 150 7.59 -4.81 9.48
C TYR A 150 6.45 -5.47 10.26
N TYR A 151 5.50 -6.07 9.56
CA TYR A 151 4.34 -6.70 10.19
C TYR A 151 4.64 -8.11 10.69
N THR A 152 5.53 -8.86 10.02
CA THR A 152 6.02 -10.16 10.50
C THR A 152 6.73 -10.02 11.85
N ALA A 153 7.41 -8.89 12.09
CA ALA A 153 8.04 -8.57 13.37
C ALA A 153 7.05 -8.19 14.49
N GLY A 154 5.75 -8.23 14.24
CA GLY A 154 4.71 -7.92 15.24
C GLY A 154 4.51 -6.43 15.51
N ASN A 155 4.98 -5.56 14.63
CA ASN A 155 4.77 -4.12 14.77
C ASN A 155 3.30 -3.75 14.58
N SER A 156 2.90 -2.61 15.17
CA SER A 156 1.52 -2.14 15.19
C SER A 156 0.95 -1.90 13.81
N THR A 157 -0.28 -2.36 13.60
CA THR A 157 -1.13 -2.08 12.44
C THR A 157 -2.03 -0.85 12.64
N ILE A 158 -2.09 -0.31 13.88
CA ILE A 158 -2.89 0.87 14.20
C ILE A 158 -2.28 2.10 13.54
N LYS A 159 -3.10 2.84 12.81
CA LYS A 159 -2.74 4.11 12.18
C LYS A 159 -3.70 5.21 12.58
N LYS A 160 -3.29 6.46 12.40
CA LYS A 160 -4.04 7.63 12.85
C LYS A 160 -4.42 8.52 11.68
N VAL A 161 -5.59 9.16 11.77
CA VAL A 161 -5.99 10.32 10.97
C VAL A 161 -6.08 11.50 11.92
N ASN A 162 -5.32 12.56 11.67
CA ASN A 162 -5.28 13.76 12.52
C ASN A 162 -5.06 13.47 14.02
N GLY A 163 -4.18 12.51 14.33
CA GLY A 163 -3.79 12.14 15.69
C GLY A 163 -4.69 11.12 16.39
N SER A 164 -5.86 10.78 15.84
CA SER A 164 -6.79 9.78 16.39
C SER A 164 -6.69 8.47 15.63
N ALA A 165 -6.69 7.33 16.35
CA ALA A 165 -6.71 6.00 15.73
C ALA A 165 -7.91 5.86 14.78
N TYR A 166 -7.65 5.40 13.57
CA TYR A 166 -8.64 5.36 12.51
C TYR A 166 -8.47 4.12 11.65
N GLY A 167 -9.55 3.61 11.05
CA GLY A 167 -9.49 2.52 10.08
C GLY A 167 -8.84 2.99 8.77
N TRP A 168 -8.12 2.09 8.08
CA TRP A 168 -7.45 2.43 6.84
C TRP A 168 -7.57 1.32 5.80
N TRP A 169 -7.66 1.73 4.54
CA TRP A 169 -7.90 0.85 3.41
C TRP A 169 -6.73 -0.07 3.09
N GLU A 170 -7.06 -1.30 2.75
CA GLU A 170 -6.23 -2.22 1.99
C GLU A 170 -6.73 -2.30 0.55
N ARG A 171 -5.90 -2.81 -0.39
CA ARG A 171 -6.31 -2.90 -1.80
C ARG A 171 -7.17 -4.13 -2.11
N SER A 172 -7.21 -5.10 -1.21
CA SER A 172 -7.88 -6.40 -1.40
C SER A 172 -9.41 -6.25 -1.47
N PRO A 173 -10.07 -6.66 -2.57
CA PRO A 173 -11.50 -6.88 -2.54
C PRO A 173 -11.86 -8.01 -1.57
N ARG A 174 -12.97 -7.87 -0.84
CA ARG A 174 -13.44 -8.93 0.05
C ARG A 174 -13.97 -10.13 -0.74
N SER A 175 -13.54 -11.34 -0.38
CA SER A 175 -14.10 -12.59 -0.89
C SER A 175 -15.57 -12.72 -0.50
N GLY A 176 -16.37 -13.27 -1.39
CA GLY A 176 -17.82 -13.42 -1.17
C GLY A 176 -18.62 -12.11 -1.29
N SER A 177 -18.01 -11.02 -1.82
CA SER A 177 -18.70 -9.72 -1.97
C SER A 177 -18.41 -9.08 -3.31
N THR A 178 -19.34 -8.22 -3.76
CA THR A 178 -19.24 -7.43 -4.99
C THR A 178 -19.09 -5.92 -4.73
N ASP A 179 -19.06 -5.51 -3.44
CA ASP A 179 -19.17 -4.10 -3.04
C ASP A 179 -18.22 -3.70 -1.87
N ILE A 180 -17.45 -4.65 -1.35
CA ILE A 180 -16.63 -4.48 -0.13
C ILE A 180 -15.14 -4.62 -0.46
N PHE A 181 -14.31 -3.78 0.20
CA PHE A 181 -12.84 -3.95 0.27
C PHE A 181 -12.40 -4.24 1.70
N CYS A 182 -11.28 -4.92 1.83
CA CYS A 182 -10.60 -5.13 3.11
C CYS A 182 -10.04 -3.83 3.65
N CYS A 183 -9.94 -3.74 4.95
CA CYS A 183 -9.34 -2.61 5.66
C CYS A 183 -8.81 -3.08 7.02
N VAL A 184 -7.98 -2.27 7.65
CA VAL A 184 -7.62 -2.41 9.05
C VAL A 184 -8.52 -1.48 9.86
N ASN A 185 -9.09 -1.95 10.98
CA ASN A 185 -9.92 -1.10 11.85
C ASN A 185 -9.08 -0.21 12.78
N SER A 186 -9.72 0.66 13.54
CA SER A 186 -9.04 1.62 14.43
C SER A 186 -8.28 0.98 15.61
N ILE A 187 -8.52 -0.29 15.90
CA ILE A 187 -7.81 -1.06 16.94
C ILE A 187 -6.77 -2.03 16.34
N GLY A 188 -6.54 -1.96 15.00
CA GLY A 188 -5.46 -2.68 14.33
C GLY A 188 -5.83 -4.08 13.84
N ASN A 189 -7.09 -4.50 13.90
CA ASN A 189 -7.52 -5.81 13.41
C ASN A 189 -7.94 -5.77 11.95
N ALA A 190 -7.79 -6.91 11.24
CA ALA A 190 -8.37 -7.11 9.93
C ALA A 190 -9.89 -6.85 9.98
N ASN A 191 -10.39 -6.17 8.97
CA ASN A 191 -11.79 -5.76 8.84
C ASN A 191 -12.12 -5.53 7.36
N ASN A 192 -13.33 -5.12 7.08
CA ASN A 192 -13.78 -4.78 5.73
C ASN A 192 -14.87 -3.70 5.78
N ASN A 193 -15.05 -2.98 4.67
CA ASN A 193 -16.08 -1.94 4.58
C ASN A 193 -16.55 -1.77 3.14
N THR A 194 -17.73 -1.19 2.95
CA THR A 194 -18.26 -0.91 1.61
C THR A 194 -17.38 0.09 0.86
N ALA A 195 -17.24 -0.10 -0.44
CA ALA A 195 -16.29 0.64 -1.28
C ALA A 195 -16.49 2.15 -1.27
N SER A 196 -17.71 2.65 -1.03
CA SER A 196 -18.02 4.08 -0.97
C SER A 196 -17.79 4.71 0.42
N THR A 197 -17.48 3.91 1.44
CA THR A 197 -17.14 4.44 2.76
C THR A 197 -15.84 5.22 2.71
N SER A 198 -15.77 6.34 3.42
CA SER A 198 -14.54 7.12 3.57
C SER A 198 -13.69 6.56 4.70
N SER A 199 -12.44 6.20 4.43
CA SER A 199 -11.49 5.64 5.41
C SER A 199 -10.09 6.22 5.22
N GLY A 200 -9.20 5.92 6.16
CA GLY A 200 -7.82 6.38 6.12
C GLY A 200 -7.04 5.80 4.93
N VAL A 201 -6.05 6.54 4.46
CA VAL A 201 -5.16 6.14 3.37
C VAL A 201 -3.72 6.20 3.85
N SER A 202 -3.06 5.05 3.93
CA SER A 202 -1.64 4.90 4.22
C SER A 202 -0.97 4.16 3.07
N PHE A 203 -0.58 4.91 2.04
CA PHE A 203 0.00 4.32 0.83
C PHE A 203 1.44 3.83 1.05
N GLY A 204 1.82 2.80 0.29
CA GLY A 204 3.19 2.34 0.12
C GLY A 204 3.81 2.85 -1.17
N PHE A 205 5.16 2.86 -1.21
CA PHE A 205 5.96 3.19 -2.39
C PHE A 205 7.35 2.56 -2.29
N CYS A 206 8.01 2.38 -3.43
CA CYS A 206 9.33 1.76 -3.51
C CYS A 206 10.38 2.71 -4.13
N VAL A 207 11.63 2.55 -3.67
CA VAL A 207 12.80 3.25 -4.22
C VAL A 207 13.96 2.29 -4.50
#